data_b2b5de5e19f30288f9df556b7d2cc34f
#
_entry.id   b2b5de5e19f30288f9df556b7d2cc34f
#
_cell.length_a   1.000
_cell.length_b   1.000
_cell.length_c   1.000
_cell.angle_alpha   90.00
_cell.angle_beta   90.00
_cell.angle_gamma   90.00
#
_symmetry.space_group_name_H-M   'P 1'
#
loop_
_entity.id
_entity.type
_entity.pdbx_description
1 polymer ?
#
loop_
_entity_poly.entity_id
_entity_poly.type
_entity_poly.pdbx_seq_one_letter_code
_entity_poly.pdbx_strand_id
1 'polypeptide(L)'
;MNKIPEIEAFYTSWTWRKCRAAFVKSKGHLCERCLSRGIIEAGSKDRPLEVHHKSPLTAETVKDPKVALRWKNLELLCKSCHDEERERKSKRWRADENGRVILR
;
A
#
# COMPACT_ATOMS: atom_id res chain seq x y z
N MET A 1 18.28 5.30 2.46
CA MET A 1 16.94 5.32 3.04
C MET A 1 16.88 4.36 4.21
N ASN A 2 16.36 4.82 5.31
CA ASN A 2 16.30 4.03 6.53
C ASN A 2 15.17 3.03 6.50
N LYS A 3 15.51 1.78 6.72
CA LYS A 3 14.52 0.73 6.86
C LYS A 3 14.26 0.52 8.33
N ILE A 4 12.99 0.35 8.68
CA ILE A 4 12.61 0.09 10.06
C ILE A 4 12.55 -1.42 10.24
N PRO A 5 13.42 -2.00 11.11
CA PRO A 5 13.47 -3.46 11.26
C PRO A 5 12.13 -4.09 11.64
N GLU A 6 11.35 -3.42 12.46
CA GLU A 6 10.05 -3.93 12.88
C GLU A 6 9.09 -4.05 11.71
N ILE A 7 9.14 -3.10 10.79
CA ILE A 7 8.28 -3.12 9.59
C ILE A 7 8.72 -4.22 8.63
N GLU A 8 10.03 -4.37 8.44
CA GLU A 8 10.54 -5.45 7.60
C GLU A 8 10.18 -6.83 8.17
N ALA A 9 10.33 -7.00 9.48
CA ALA A 9 9.97 -8.24 10.14
C ALA A 9 8.47 -8.52 9.97
N PHE A 10 7.65 -7.49 10.05
CA PHE A 10 6.21 -7.63 9.85
C PHE A 10 5.89 -8.18 8.46
N TYR A 11 6.46 -7.58 7.42
CA TYR A 11 6.16 -7.98 6.04
C TYR A 11 6.65 -9.38 5.69
N THR A 12 7.62 -9.91 6.43
CA THR A 12 8.07 -11.30 6.24
C THR A 12 7.40 -12.27 7.20
N SER A 13 6.56 -11.78 8.11
CA SER A 13 5.90 -12.61 9.11
C SER A 13 4.81 -13.48 8.48
N TRP A 14 4.58 -14.62 9.12
CA TRP A 14 3.50 -15.51 8.71
C TRP A 14 2.14 -14.86 8.87
N THR A 15 1.96 -14.08 9.94
CA THR A 15 0.72 -13.36 10.20
C THR A 15 0.35 -12.44 9.06
N TRP A 16 1.30 -11.65 8.57
CA TRP A 16 1.06 -10.76 7.44
C TRP A 16 0.77 -11.54 6.16
N ARG A 17 1.55 -12.59 5.91
CA ARG A 17 1.35 -13.40 4.70
C ARG A 17 -0.03 -14.01 4.62
N LYS A 18 -0.54 -14.52 5.74
CA LYS A 18 -1.90 -15.06 5.82
C LYS A 18 -2.94 -13.97 5.57
N CYS A 19 -2.78 -12.85 6.25
CA CYS A 19 -3.70 -11.72 6.10
C CYS A 19 -3.73 -11.23 4.65
N ARG A 20 -2.56 -11.06 4.05
CA ARG A 20 -2.43 -10.61 2.68
C ARG A 20 -3.11 -11.57 1.71
N ALA A 21 -2.84 -12.84 1.83
CA ALA A 21 -3.42 -13.85 0.95
C ALA A 21 -4.95 -13.87 1.04
N ALA A 22 -5.48 -13.79 2.25
CA ALA A 22 -6.93 -13.78 2.44
C ALA A 22 -7.55 -12.50 1.86
N PHE A 23 -6.88 -11.35 2.05
CA PHE A 23 -7.35 -10.08 1.51
C PHE A 23 -7.37 -10.09 -0.01
N VAL A 24 -6.28 -10.52 -0.65
CA VAL A 24 -6.20 -10.60 -2.10
C VAL A 24 -7.31 -11.50 -2.66
N LYS A 25 -7.53 -12.63 -2.01
CA LYS A 25 -8.58 -13.57 -2.42
C LYS A 25 -9.96 -12.94 -2.31
N SER A 26 -10.21 -12.17 -1.24
CA SER A 26 -11.51 -11.52 -1.02
C SER A 26 -11.79 -10.45 -2.08
N LYS A 27 -10.75 -9.90 -2.70
CA LYS A 27 -10.89 -8.89 -3.75
C LYS A 27 -10.89 -9.50 -5.15
N GLY A 28 -10.91 -10.82 -5.25
CA GLY A 28 -10.96 -11.52 -6.53
C GLY A 28 -9.71 -11.34 -7.38
N HIS A 29 -8.58 -11.01 -6.75
CA HIS A 29 -7.30 -10.78 -7.44
C HIS A 29 -7.38 -9.68 -8.50
N LEU A 30 -8.14 -8.61 -8.23
CA LEU A 30 -8.28 -7.48 -9.14
C LEU A 30 -7.86 -6.18 -8.45
N CYS A 31 -7.20 -5.31 -9.22
CA CYS A 31 -6.86 -3.98 -8.73
C CYS A 31 -8.14 -3.20 -8.42
N GLU A 32 -8.27 -2.73 -7.19
CA GLU A 32 -9.49 -2.04 -6.76
C GLU A 32 -9.71 -0.72 -7.49
N ARG A 33 -8.66 0.04 -7.76
CA ARG A 33 -8.78 1.31 -8.47
C ARG A 33 -9.13 1.14 -9.94
N CYS A 34 -8.48 0.19 -10.59
CA CYS A 34 -8.82 -0.10 -11.98
C CYS A 34 -10.26 -0.55 -12.08
N LEU A 35 -10.70 -1.40 -11.16
CA LEU A 35 -12.08 -1.90 -11.16
C LEU A 35 -13.08 -0.75 -10.98
N SER A 36 -12.77 0.23 -10.14
CA SER A 36 -13.64 1.39 -9.95
C SER A 36 -13.77 2.24 -11.22
N ARG A 37 -12.81 2.10 -12.14
CA ARG A 37 -12.82 2.79 -13.43
C ARG A 37 -13.37 1.91 -14.55
N GLY A 38 -13.87 0.73 -14.21
CA GLY A 38 -14.39 -0.22 -15.19
C GLY A 38 -13.32 -1.04 -15.90
N ILE A 39 -12.11 -1.08 -15.35
CA ILE A 39 -10.98 -1.81 -15.92
C ILE A 39 -10.70 -3.06 -15.10
N ILE A 40 -10.58 -4.19 -15.80
CA ILE A 40 -10.22 -5.46 -15.16
C ILE A 40 -8.71 -5.61 -15.22
N GLU A 41 -8.05 -5.51 -14.08
CA GLU A 41 -6.60 -5.65 -13.98
C GLU A 41 -6.25 -6.65 -12.90
N ALA A 42 -5.80 -7.82 -13.30
CA ALA A 42 -5.44 -8.90 -12.38
C ALA A 42 -3.94 -9.00 -12.11
N GLY A 43 -3.17 -8.09 -12.69
CA GLY A 43 -1.72 -8.16 -12.61
C GLY A 43 -1.17 -9.27 -13.50
N SER A 44 0.12 -9.47 -13.42
CA SER A 44 0.79 -10.52 -14.18
C SER A 44 1.96 -11.03 -13.37
N LYS A 45 2.65 -12.05 -13.90
CA LYS A 45 3.83 -12.60 -13.24
C LYS A 45 4.92 -11.55 -13.09
N ASP A 46 5.08 -10.70 -14.11
CA ASP A 46 6.10 -9.64 -14.10
C ASP A 46 5.65 -8.41 -13.32
N ARG A 47 4.35 -8.16 -13.25
CA ARG A 47 3.78 -7.00 -12.57
C ARG A 47 2.61 -7.45 -11.69
N PRO A 48 2.92 -8.12 -10.57
CA PRO A 48 1.85 -8.62 -9.69
C PRO A 48 1.12 -7.48 -8.99
N LEU A 49 -0.07 -7.79 -8.51
CA LEU A 49 -0.81 -6.84 -7.69
C LEU A 49 -0.11 -6.68 -6.35
N GLU A 50 -0.23 -5.50 -5.77
CA GLU A 50 0.39 -5.18 -4.48
C GLU A 50 -0.68 -4.77 -3.47
N VAL A 51 -0.51 -5.21 -2.23
CA VAL A 51 -1.38 -4.79 -1.14
C VAL A 51 -0.77 -3.56 -0.51
N HIS A 52 -1.52 -2.47 -0.53
CA HIS A 52 -1.08 -1.17 -0.07
C HIS A 52 -1.77 -0.81 1.25
N HIS A 53 -1.02 -0.32 2.22
CA HIS A 53 -1.59 0.24 3.45
C HIS A 53 -1.97 1.69 3.19
N LYS A 54 -3.25 2.01 3.33
CA LYS A 54 -3.73 3.39 3.11
C LYS A 54 -3.09 4.35 4.10
N SER A 55 -2.97 3.93 5.35
CA SER A 55 -2.20 4.65 6.35
C SER A 55 -0.87 3.94 6.48
N PRO A 56 0.25 4.61 6.16
CA PRO A 56 1.56 3.96 6.22
C PRO A 56 1.87 3.41 7.61
N LEU A 57 2.56 2.28 7.64
CA LEU A 57 2.98 1.68 8.89
C LEU A 57 4.17 2.45 9.48
N THR A 58 4.14 2.60 10.79
CA THR A 58 5.26 3.17 11.55
C THR A 58 5.76 2.10 12.52
N ALA A 59 6.86 2.39 13.22
CA ALA A 59 7.38 1.46 14.22
C ALA A 59 6.34 1.16 15.31
N GLU A 60 5.45 2.11 15.56
CA GLU A 60 4.39 1.93 16.55
C GLU A 60 3.19 1.19 15.98
N THR A 61 2.69 1.63 14.82
CA THR A 61 1.47 1.06 14.25
C THR A 61 1.68 -0.34 13.67
N VAL A 62 2.90 -0.69 13.31
CA VAL A 62 3.18 -2.03 12.79
C VAL A 62 2.90 -3.11 13.83
N LYS A 63 2.95 -2.76 15.11
CA LYS A 63 2.66 -3.68 16.20
C LYS A 63 1.18 -3.75 16.54
N ASP A 64 0.39 -2.85 15.97
CA ASP A 64 -1.05 -2.79 16.25
C ASP A 64 -1.82 -3.51 15.15
N PRO A 65 -2.39 -4.69 15.43
CA PRO A 65 -3.13 -5.43 14.40
C PRO A 65 -4.36 -4.69 13.89
N LYS A 66 -4.87 -3.74 14.68
CA LYS A 66 -6.00 -2.91 14.24
C LYS A 66 -5.61 -1.96 13.12
N VAL A 67 -4.32 -1.70 12.95
CA VAL A 67 -3.82 -0.87 11.85
C VAL A 67 -3.14 -1.74 10.80
N ALA A 68 -2.22 -2.59 11.22
CA ALA A 68 -1.38 -3.35 10.31
C ALA A 68 -2.12 -4.48 9.58
N LEU A 69 -3.13 -5.07 10.21
CA LEU A 69 -3.86 -6.21 9.65
C LEU A 69 -5.32 -5.89 9.33
N ARG A 70 -5.73 -4.65 9.48
CA ARG A 70 -7.12 -4.28 9.25
C ARG A 70 -7.38 -4.11 7.76
N TRP A 71 -8.32 -4.88 7.23
CA TRP A 71 -8.64 -4.84 5.80
C TRP A 71 -9.09 -3.47 5.32
N LYS A 72 -9.77 -2.69 6.15
CA LYS A 72 -10.18 -1.33 5.79
C LYS A 72 -9.00 -0.41 5.53
N ASN A 73 -7.83 -0.75 6.09
CA ASN A 73 -6.60 0.00 5.86
C ASN A 73 -5.80 -0.54 4.69
N LEU A 74 -6.28 -1.59 4.04
CA LEU A 74 -5.61 -2.22 2.92
C LEU A 74 -6.31 -1.91 1.61
N GLU A 75 -5.52 -1.86 0.54
CA GLU A 75 -6.03 -1.65 -0.80
C GLU A 75 -5.20 -2.48 -1.76
N LEU A 76 -5.87 -3.21 -2.65
CA LEU A 76 -5.18 -4.03 -3.64
C LEU A 76 -5.01 -3.21 -4.91
N LEU A 77 -3.77 -2.96 -5.30
CA LEU A 77 -3.45 -2.10 -6.43
C LEU A 77 -2.55 -2.80 -7.42
N CYS A 78 -2.74 -2.49 -8.71
CA CYS A 78 -1.76 -2.88 -9.70
C CYS A 78 -0.55 -1.96 -9.58
N LYS A 79 0.54 -2.33 -10.24
CA LYS A 79 1.77 -1.57 -10.13
C LYS A 79 1.60 -0.11 -10.54
N SER A 80 0.86 0.15 -11.61
CA SER A 80 0.64 1.53 -12.07
C SER A 80 -0.11 2.36 -11.04
N CYS A 81 -1.17 1.81 -10.45
CA CYS A 81 -1.94 2.52 -9.42
C CYS A 81 -1.12 2.72 -8.16
N HIS A 82 -0.31 1.74 -7.80
CA HIS A 82 0.57 1.85 -6.65
C HIS A 82 1.63 2.94 -6.86
N ASP A 83 2.19 3.01 -8.05
CA ASP A 83 3.16 4.05 -8.39
C ASP A 83 2.53 5.43 -8.38
N GLU A 84 1.29 5.56 -8.87
CA GLU A 84 0.56 6.82 -8.80
C GLU A 84 0.36 7.28 -7.36
N GLU A 85 0.07 6.35 -6.47
CA GLU A 85 -0.10 6.67 -5.06
C GLU A 85 1.19 7.17 -4.44
N ARG A 86 2.31 6.55 -4.80
CA ARG A 86 3.62 6.99 -4.33
C ARG A 86 3.95 8.40 -4.83
N GLU A 87 3.67 8.68 -6.09
CA GLU A 87 3.89 10.01 -6.65
C GLU A 87 3.04 11.06 -5.96
N ARG A 88 1.79 10.73 -5.67
CA ARG A 88 0.89 11.65 -4.99
C ARG A 88 1.42 12.00 -3.60
N LYS A 89 1.89 11.00 -2.85
CA LYS A 89 2.47 11.23 -1.54
C LYS A 89 3.75 12.04 -1.63
N SER A 90 4.57 11.76 -2.62
CA SER A 90 5.80 12.49 -2.86
C SER A 90 5.51 13.96 -3.16
N LYS A 91 4.49 14.23 -3.95
CA LYS A 91 4.10 15.60 -4.29
C LYS A 91 3.63 16.40 -3.08
N ARG A 92 3.09 15.73 -2.08
CA ARG A 92 2.67 16.40 -0.84
C ARG A 92 3.85 17.02 -0.10
N TRP A 93 5.03 16.48 -0.30
CA TRP A 93 6.24 16.90 0.40
C TRP A 93 7.13 17.79 -0.43
N ARG A 94 6.69 18.18 -1.61
CA ARG A 94 7.48 19.06 -2.46
C ARG A 94 7.41 20.48 -1.99
N ALA A 95 8.53 21.21 -2.21
CA ALA A 95 8.53 22.64 -1.99
C ALA A 95 7.67 23.30 -3.07
N ASP A 96 6.98 24.38 -2.70
CA ASP A 96 6.25 25.16 -3.68
C ASP A 96 7.22 26.03 -4.50
N GLU A 97 6.67 26.87 -5.36
CA GLU A 97 7.45 27.73 -6.24
C GLU A 97 8.36 28.68 -5.46
N ASN A 98 8.00 28.98 -4.24
CA ASN A 98 8.76 29.90 -3.40
C ASN A 98 9.72 29.19 -2.48
N GLY A 99 9.87 27.89 -2.64
CA GLY A 99 10.75 27.09 -1.83
C GLY A 99 10.19 26.68 -0.49
N ARG A 100 8.90 26.89 -0.28
CA ARG A 100 8.25 26.47 0.95
C ARG A 100 7.77 25.02 0.84
N VAL A 101 8.02 24.24 1.89
CA VAL A 101 7.53 22.88 1.93
C VAL A 101 6.02 22.89 2.14
N ILE A 102 5.32 22.19 1.26
CA ILE A 102 3.88 22.08 1.34
C ILE A 102 3.51 20.78 2.03
N LEU A 103 2.89 20.90 3.19
CA LEU A 103 2.40 19.77 3.96
C LEU A 103 0.88 19.67 3.80
N ARG A 104 0.42 18.49 3.45
CA ARG A 104 -1.01 18.27 3.25
C ARG A 104 -1.51 17.06 3.95
#